data_215f4e90609d82e94242543bdc74ad80
#
_entry.id   215f4e90609d82e94242543bdc74ad80
#
_cell.length_a   1.000
_cell.length_b   1.000
_cell.length_c   1.000
_cell.angle_alpha   90.00
_cell.angle_beta   90.00
_cell.angle_gamma   90.00
#
_symmetry.space_group_name_H-M   'P 1'
#
loop_
_entity.id
_entity.type
_entity.pdbx_description
1 polymer ?
#
loop_
_entity_poly.entity_id
_entity_poly.type
_entity_poly.pdbx_seq_one_letter_code
_entity_poly.pdbx_strand_id
1 'polypeptide(L)'
;MAIKTMTNNSGGGTWSEGWHQLTIEAAEYGDWNGTNFIELWFEGYPKTFKLRVYEAHNKETHEEFALAKLFKLANAGIIDKVKSPSGKEAIQYDDDASGLVGKQINGYFYKDGEYVRVSDRIAPVAHQGNVLSYTEDDVHFWKGVTEKHIASRKQNAPAVADTTSNGSEANVPF
;
A
#
# COMPACT_ATOMS: atom_id res chain seq x y z
N MET A 1 33.57 -29.69 9.30
CA MET A 1 32.99 -28.88 8.23
C MET A 1 31.85 -28.07 8.79
N ALA A 2 31.80 -26.82 8.46
CA ALA A 2 30.71 -25.94 8.94
C ALA A 2 29.79 -25.61 7.79
N ILE A 3 28.49 -25.72 8.05
CA ILE A 3 27.50 -25.33 7.07
C ILE A 3 27.20 -23.86 7.30
N LYS A 4 27.35 -23.08 6.28
CA LYS A 4 27.08 -21.64 6.35
C LYS A 4 25.93 -21.30 5.45
N THR A 5 25.15 -20.33 5.89
CA THR A 5 24.05 -19.84 5.10
C THR A 5 24.41 -18.47 4.55
N MET A 6 24.20 -18.30 3.27
CA MET A 6 24.43 -17.02 2.63
C MET A 6 23.13 -16.55 2.02
N THR A 7 22.82 -15.30 2.26
CA THR A 7 21.63 -14.72 1.66
C THR A 7 21.83 -14.65 0.16
N ASN A 8 20.88 -15.18 -0.55
CA ASN A 8 20.96 -15.19 -2.00
C ASN A 8 20.36 -13.90 -2.55
N ASN A 9 21.06 -12.85 -2.32
CA ASN A 9 20.58 -11.59 -2.74
C ASN A 9 21.13 -11.19 -4.02
N SER A 10 21.47 -11.98 -4.79
CA SER A 10 22.09 -11.73 -6.01
C SER A 10 21.96 -10.35 -6.50
N GLY A 11 22.96 -9.77 -6.80
CA GLY A 11 22.90 -8.58 -7.55
C GLY A 11 22.67 -7.33 -6.78
N GLY A 12 22.95 -7.36 -5.55
CA GLY A 12 22.89 -6.11 -4.88
C GLY A 12 21.51 -5.66 -4.54
N GLY A 13 20.63 -6.56 -4.39
CA GLY A 13 19.35 -6.20 -3.83
C GLY A 13 18.39 -5.58 -4.79
N THR A 14 18.54 -5.82 -6.05
CA THR A 14 17.54 -5.37 -7.00
C THR A 14 16.40 -6.37 -6.99
N TRP A 15 15.21 -5.88 -6.75
CA TRP A 15 14.03 -6.72 -6.74
C TRP A 15 13.27 -6.54 -8.04
N SER A 16 12.61 -7.60 -8.50
CA SER A 16 11.90 -7.55 -9.77
C SER A 16 10.68 -6.66 -9.69
N GLU A 17 10.35 -6.03 -10.80
CA GLU A 17 9.10 -5.26 -10.88
C GLU A 17 7.92 -6.21 -10.85
N GLY A 18 6.77 -5.70 -10.47
CA GLY A 18 5.56 -6.48 -10.42
C GLY A 18 5.09 -6.73 -9.00
N TRP A 19 4.22 -7.71 -8.86
CA TRP A 19 3.58 -7.99 -7.59
C TRP A 19 4.44 -8.84 -6.66
N HIS A 20 4.45 -8.46 -5.39
CA HIS A 20 5.14 -9.20 -4.34
C HIS A 20 4.24 -9.27 -3.13
N GLN A 21 4.15 -10.43 -2.52
CA GLN A 21 3.42 -10.57 -1.26
C GLN A 21 4.35 -10.15 -0.14
N LEU A 22 3.90 -9.20 0.67
CA LEU A 22 4.72 -8.59 1.70
C LEU A 22 4.08 -8.78 3.06
N THR A 23 4.92 -8.97 4.08
CA THR A 23 4.45 -8.99 5.46
C THR A 23 4.92 -7.70 6.13
N ILE A 24 3.99 -7.00 6.75
CA ILE A 24 4.31 -5.74 7.40
C ILE A 24 5.06 -6.00 8.70
N GLU A 25 6.26 -5.49 8.79
CA GLU A 25 7.10 -5.65 9.97
C GLU A 25 6.85 -4.54 10.98
N ALA A 26 6.63 -3.33 10.50
CA ALA A 26 6.41 -2.17 11.36
C ALA A 26 5.53 -1.16 10.64
N ALA A 27 4.79 -0.39 11.42
CA ALA A 27 3.92 0.65 10.87
C ALA A 27 3.87 1.82 11.84
N GLU A 28 4.00 3.04 11.33
CA GLU A 28 3.99 4.24 12.17
C GLU A 28 3.26 5.37 11.49
N TYR A 29 2.52 6.13 12.28
CA TYR A 29 1.95 7.38 11.80
C TYR A 29 3.04 8.45 11.76
N GLY A 30 2.90 9.36 10.83
CA GLY A 30 3.75 10.53 10.73
C GLY A 30 2.98 11.69 10.15
N ASP A 31 3.65 12.82 10.01
CA ASP A 31 3.02 14.04 9.53
C ASP A 31 4.04 14.79 8.67
N TRP A 32 3.59 15.30 7.54
CA TRP A 32 4.42 16.13 6.69
C TRP A 32 3.56 17.27 6.17
N ASN A 33 3.96 18.50 6.52
CA ASN A 33 3.22 19.71 6.12
C ASN A 33 1.73 19.65 6.48
N GLY A 34 1.43 19.11 7.67
CA GLY A 34 0.05 19.05 8.13
C GLY A 34 -0.76 17.90 7.58
N THR A 35 -0.17 17.06 6.75
CA THR A 35 -0.86 15.90 6.21
C THR A 35 -0.34 14.64 6.90
N ASN A 36 -1.25 13.88 7.47
CA ASN A 36 -0.88 12.65 8.16
C ASN A 36 -0.62 11.52 7.17
N PHE A 37 0.25 10.62 7.55
CA PHE A 37 0.50 9.43 6.75
C PHE A 37 0.82 8.26 7.65
N ILE A 38 0.81 7.06 7.08
CA ILE A 38 1.33 5.86 7.73
C ILE A 38 2.49 5.37 6.89
N GLU A 39 3.61 5.06 7.56
CA GLU A 39 4.74 4.40 6.91
C GLU A 39 4.76 2.95 7.29
N LEU A 40 5.04 2.09 6.31
CA LEU A 40 5.12 0.65 6.50
C LEU A 40 6.50 0.16 6.11
N TRP A 41 7.03 -0.74 6.92
CA TRP A 41 8.26 -1.47 6.60
C TRP A 41 7.91 -2.95 6.50
N PHE A 42 8.67 -3.69 5.72
CA PHE A 42 8.32 -5.06 5.39
C PHE A 42 9.42 -6.02 5.81
N GLU A 43 9.01 -7.21 6.25
CA GLU A 43 9.97 -8.25 6.64
C GLU A 43 10.83 -8.64 5.46
N GLY A 44 12.13 -8.76 5.72
CA GLY A 44 13.08 -9.15 4.68
C GLY A 44 13.57 -8.03 3.79
N TYR A 45 13.15 -6.81 4.05
CA TYR A 45 13.57 -5.66 3.26
C TYR A 45 14.25 -4.62 4.16
N PRO A 46 15.20 -3.84 3.62
CA PRO A 46 15.86 -2.83 4.44
C PRO A 46 14.92 -1.68 4.79
N LYS A 47 15.26 -0.96 5.83
CA LYS A 47 14.41 0.13 6.29
C LYS A 47 14.34 1.30 5.30
N THR A 48 15.25 1.36 4.36
CA THR A 48 15.18 2.36 3.31
C THR A 48 14.08 2.05 2.29
N PHE A 49 13.60 0.80 2.26
CA PHE A 49 12.52 0.39 1.37
C PHE A 49 11.23 0.38 2.16
N LYS A 50 10.49 1.46 2.05
CA LYS A 50 9.27 1.64 2.84
C LYS A 50 8.16 2.17 1.97
N LEU A 51 6.94 1.98 2.43
CA LEU A 51 5.75 2.48 1.76
C LEU A 51 5.11 3.54 2.63
N ARG A 52 4.85 4.69 2.05
CA ARG A 52 4.15 5.77 2.76
C ARG A 52 2.80 6.00 2.11
N VAL A 53 1.75 5.93 2.91
CA VAL A 53 0.39 6.19 2.43
C VAL A 53 -0.12 7.45 3.13
N TYR A 54 -0.44 8.47 2.36
CA TYR A 54 -0.96 9.72 2.91
C TYR A 54 -2.47 9.65 3.09
N GLU A 55 -2.97 10.34 4.09
CA GLU A 55 -4.40 10.49 4.25
C GLU A 55 -4.99 11.25 3.07
N ALA A 56 -6.22 10.95 2.74
CA ALA A 56 -6.95 11.67 1.71
C ALA A 56 -8.42 11.69 2.11
N HIS A 57 -9.07 12.80 1.84
CA HIS A 57 -10.45 13.00 2.26
C HIS A 57 -11.34 13.27 1.07
N ASN A 58 -12.55 12.74 1.13
CA ASN A 58 -13.57 13.03 0.14
C ASN A 58 -13.96 14.49 0.25
N LYS A 59 -14.00 15.18 -0.88
CA LYS A 59 -14.25 16.63 -0.86
C LYS A 59 -15.66 16.97 -0.40
N GLU A 60 -16.60 16.08 -0.61
CA GLU A 60 -17.98 16.33 -0.24
C GLU A 60 -18.33 15.86 1.16
N THR A 61 -17.93 14.65 1.50
CA THR A 61 -18.27 14.07 2.78
C THR A 61 -17.22 14.29 3.85
N HIS A 62 -16.00 14.69 3.44
CA HIS A 62 -14.84 14.88 4.32
C HIS A 62 -14.36 13.57 4.95
N GLU A 63 -14.89 12.45 4.49
CA GLU A 63 -14.48 11.15 5.00
C GLU A 63 -13.07 10.79 4.49
N GLU A 64 -12.23 10.34 5.40
CA GLU A 64 -10.89 9.90 5.02
C GLU A 64 -11.01 8.52 4.37
N PHE A 65 -10.40 8.32 3.20
CA PHE A 65 -10.56 7.07 2.47
C PHE A 65 -9.27 6.34 2.14
N ALA A 66 -8.13 7.01 2.16
CA ALA A 66 -6.88 6.37 1.74
C ALA A 66 -6.29 5.50 2.84
N LEU A 67 -6.20 6.02 4.06
CA LEU A 67 -5.74 5.22 5.19
C LEU A 67 -6.77 4.14 5.54
N ALA A 68 -8.04 4.49 5.45
CA ALA A 68 -9.11 3.51 5.68
C ALA A 68 -8.98 2.33 4.72
N LYS A 69 -8.67 2.61 3.45
CA LYS A 69 -8.48 1.54 2.47
C LYS A 69 -7.28 0.67 2.82
N LEU A 70 -6.21 1.28 3.33
CA LEU A 70 -5.04 0.51 3.75
C LEU A 70 -5.43 -0.52 4.82
N PHE A 71 -6.15 -0.08 5.87
CA PHE A 71 -6.59 -1.00 6.92
C PHE A 71 -7.52 -2.06 6.36
N LYS A 72 -8.43 -1.66 5.47
CA LYS A 72 -9.39 -2.59 4.88
C LYS A 72 -8.69 -3.66 4.06
N LEU A 73 -7.79 -3.27 3.16
CA LEU A 73 -7.12 -4.23 2.28
C LEU A 73 -6.12 -5.09 3.02
N ALA A 74 -5.53 -4.59 4.09
CA ALA A 74 -4.64 -5.39 4.94
C ALA A 74 -5.42 -6.23 5.95
N ASN A 75 -6.73 -6.06 6.03
CA ASN A 75 -7.59 -6.71 7.01
C ASN A 75 -7.06 -6.45 8.42
N ALA A 76 -6.77 -5.20 8.70
CA ALA A 76 -6.15 -4.78 9.96
C ALA A 76 -7.14 -3.98 10.79
N GLY A 77 -7.26 -4.32 12.07
CA GLY A 77 -8.11 -3.58 12.98
C GLY A 77 -9.59 -3.63 12.67
N ILE A 78 -10.03 -4.53 11.81
CA ILE A 78 -11.42 -4.58 11.37
C ILE A 78 -12.30 -5.08 12.52
N ILE A 79 -13.35 -4.32 12.80
CA ILE A 79 -14.25 -4.62 13.92
C ILE A 79 -15.56 -5.20 13.43
N ASP A 80 -16.26 -4.49 12.54
CA ASP A 80 -17.58 -4.93 12.12
C ASP A 80 -18.04 -4.23 10.85
N LYS A 81 -19.04 -4.80 10.21
CA LYS A 81 -19.77 -4.13 9.14
C LYS A 81 -20.99 -3.48 9.75
N VAL A 82 -21.21 -2.22 9.42
CA VAL A 82 -22.34 -1.46 9.95
C VAL A 82 -22.97 -0.71 8.79
N LYS A 83 -24.11 -0.11 9.02
CA LYS A 83 -24.72 0.76 8.04
C LYS A 83 -24.45 2.21 8.41
N SER A 84 -24.02 2.96 7.41
CA SER A 84 -23.81 4.40 7.59
C SER A 84 -25.15 5.09 7.71
N PRO A 85 -25.18 6.36 8.12
CA PRO A 85 -26.44 7.11 8.19
C PRO A 85 -27.19 7.15 6.87
N SER A 86 -26.48 7.03 5.76
CA SER A 86 -27.13 7.00 4.45
C SER A 86 -27.63 5.62 4.06
N GLY A 87 -27.49 4.63 4.92
CA GLY A 87 -27.93 3.26 4.64
C GLY A 87 -26.94 2.41 3.88
N LYS A 88 -25.78 2.93 3.54
CA LYS A 88 -24.78 2.17 2.83
C LYS A 88 -23.95 1.34 3.81
N GLU A 89 -23.42 0.22 3.29
CA GLU A 89 -22.54 -0.61 4.10
C GLU A 89 -21.26 0.16 4.43
N ALA A 90 -20.83 0.07 5.66
CA ALA A 90 -19.62 0.72 6.15
C ALA A 90 -18.83 -0.27 6.99
N ILE A 91 -17.55 -0.02 7.13
CA ILE A 91 -16.67 -0.86 7.93
C ILE A 91 -16.18 -0.06 9.10
N GLN A 92 -16.33 -0.64 10.30
CA GLN A 92 -15.73 -0.06 11.50
C GLN A 92 -14.37 -0.69 11.70
N TYR A 93 -13.37 0.12 11.98
CA TYR A 93 -12.02 -0.39 12.19
C TYR A 93 -11.31 0.45 13.25
N ASP A 94 -10.31 -0.17 13.88
CA ASP A 94 -9.43 0.49 14.83
C ASP A 94 -8.22 0.98 14.03
N ASP A 95 -7.94 2.26 14.08
CA ASP A 95 -6.87 2.86 13.30
C ASP A 95 -5.51 2.85 13.99
N ASP A 96 -5.33 2.02 14.99
CA ASP A 96 -4.01 1.86 15.61
C ASP A 96 -3.06 1.23 14.61
N ALA A 97 -1.96 1.91 14.34
CA ALA A 97 -0.99 1.42 13.37
C ALA A 97 -0.43 0.05 13.74
N SER A 98 -0.37 -0.26 15.04
CA SER A 98 0.13 -1.57 15.47
C SER A 98 -0.73 -2.72 14.94
N GLY A 99 -1.98 -2.46 14.60
CA GLY A 99 -2.84 -3.48 14.03
C GLY A 99 -2.40 -3.93 12.63
N LEU A 100 -1.57 -3.14 11.97
CA LEU A 100 -1.04 -3.50 10.65
C LEU A 100 0.15 -4.46 10.75
N VAL A 101 0.82 -4.52 11.89
CA VAL A 101 2.02 -5.35 12.03
C VAL A 101 1.65 -6.82 11.92
N GLY A 102 2.39 -7.57 11.12
CA GLY A 102 2.13 -8.98 10.88
C GLY A 102 1.12 -9.25 9.78
N LYS A 103 0.44 -8.22 9.27
CA LYS A 103 -0.51 -8.40 8.20
C LYS A 103 0.19 -8.51 6.85
N GLN A 104 -0.45 -9.20 5.93
CA GLN A 104 0.10 -9.41 4.60
C GLN A 104 -0.68 -8.62 3.56
N ILE A 105 0.04 -8.07 2.62
CA ILE A 105 -0.54 -7.35 1.49
C ILE A 105 0.21 -7.75 0.23
N ASN A 106 -0.38 -7.45 -0.92
CA ASN A 106 0.34 -7.52 -2.18
C ASN A 106 0.77 -6.11 -2.56
N GLY A 107 2.06 -5.92 -2.77
CA GLY A 107 2.61 -4.64 -3.18
C GLY A 107 3.14 -4.71 -4.60
N TYR A 108 2.97 -3.64 -5.34
CA TYR A 108 3.45 -3.57 -6.71
C TYR A 108 4.75 -2.79 -6.75
N PHE A 109 5.81 -3.46 -7.21
CA PHE A 109 7.13 -2.85 -7.33
C PHE A 109 7.29 -2.25 -8.72
N TYR A 110 7.80 -1.04 -8.79
CA TYR A 110 8.05 -0.39 -10.06
C TYR A 110 9.40 0.33 -10.00
N LYS A 111 9.97 0.55 -11.16
CA LYS A 111 11.23 1.28 -11.23
C LYS A 111 10.99 2.78 -11.32
N ASP A 112 11.80 3.50 -10.55
CA ASP A 112 11.81 4.96 -10.59
C ASP A 112 13.28 5.35 -10.75
N GLY A 113 13.71 5.52 -11.97
CA GLY A 113 15.12 5.70 -12.30
C GLY A 113 15.89 4.42 -11.99
N GLU A 114 16.86 4.52 -11.11
CA GLU A 114 17.67 3.36 -10.71
C GLU A 114 17.09 2.64 -9.51
N TYR A 115 16.05 3.18 -8.92
CA TYR A 115 15.50 2.65 -7.67
C TYR A 115 14.22 1.86 -7.95
N VAL A 116 14.01 0.82 -7.14
CA VAL A 116 12.75 0.10 -7.14
C VAL A 116 11.94 0.62 -5.97
N ARG A 117 10.70 0.99 -6.25
CA ARG A 117 9.78 1.52 -5.23
C ARG A 117 8.54 0.66 -5.20
N VAL A 118 7.82 0.74 -4.08
CA VAL A 118 6.53 0.06 -3.96
C VAL A 118 5.42 1.10 -4.12
N SER A 119 4.42 0.75 -4.91
CA SER A 119 3.28 1.64 -5.14
C SER A 119 2.45 1.77 -3.86
N ASP A 120 1.90 2.95 -3.63
CA ASP A 120 0.99 3.17 -2.50
C ASP A 120 -0.39 2.56 -2.75
N ARG A 121 -0.61 2.01 -3.94
CA ARG A 121 -1.84 1.28 -4.23
C ARG A 121 -1.57 -0.20 -4.11
N ILE A 122 -2.06 -0.76 -3.02
CA ILE A 122 -1.82 -2.17 -2.70
C ILE A 122 -3.02 -3.01 -3.09
N ALA A 123 -2.86 -4.31 -3.05
CA ALA A 123 -3.95 -5.25 -3.23
C ALA A 123 -4.01 -6.16 -2.00
N PRO A 124 -5.18 -6.71 -1.69
CA PRO A 124 -5.30 -7.62 -0.56
C PRO A 124 -4.72 -8.98 -0.89
N VAL A 125 -4.48 -9.77 0.13
CA VAL A 125 -4.13 -11.18 -0.02
C VAL A 125 -5.41 -11.98 0.23
N ALA A 126 -5.62 -13.04 -0.52
CA ALA A 126 -6.82 -13.85 -0.35
C ALA A 126 -6.84 -14.48 1.04
N HIS A 127 -7.95 -14.34 1.73
CA HIS A 127 -8.13 -14.93 3.05
C HIS A 127 -9.59 -14.91 3.44
N GLN A 128 -9.94 -15.70 4.44
CA GLN A 128 -11.27 -15.66 5.02
C GLN A 128 -11.19 -15.05 6.40
N GLY A 129 -12.05 -14.08 6.67
CA GLY A 129 -12.13 -13.46 7.98
C GLY A 129 -13.57 -13.43 8.45
N ASN A 130 -13.77 -13.02 9.70
CA ASN A 130 -15.10 -12.95 10.26
C ASN A 130 -15.92 -11.79 9.71
N VAL A 131 -15.27 -10.71 9.37
CA VAL A 131 -15.94 -9.51 8.87
C VAL A 131 -15.63 -9.29 7.39
N LEU A 132 -14.35 -9.36 7.03
CA LEU A 132 -13.92 -9.19 5.65
C LEU A 132 -13.25 -10.44 5.16
N SER A 133 -13.54 -10.79 3.92
CA SER A 133 -12.87 -11.89 3.24
C SER A 133 -12.54 -11.43 1.83
N TYR A 134 -11.42 -11.91 1.32
CA TYR A 134 -11.03 -11.61 -0.06
C TYR A 134 -10.80 -12.90 -0.81
N THR A 135 -11.50 -13.07 -1.93
CA THR A 135 -11.31 -14.20 -2.80
C THR A 135 -10.16 -13.91 -3.77
N GLU A 136 -9.75 -14.92 -4.51
CA GLU A 136 -8.75 -14.70 -5.56
C GLU A 136 -9.27 -13.71 -6.61
N ASP A 137 -10.56 -13.71 -6.86
CA ASP A 137 -11.15 -12.74 -7.80
C ASP A 137 -11.04 -11.32 -7.26
N ASP A 138 -11.23 -11.14 -5.96
CA ASP A 138 -11.06 -9.83 -5.32
C ASP A 138 -9.62 -9.36 -5.43
N VAL A 139 -8.69 -10.26 -5.18
CA VAL A 139 -7.27 -9.95 -5.30
C VAL A 139 -6.94 -9.51 -6.73
N HIS A 140 -7.44 -10.26 -7.68
CA HIS A 140 -7.21 -9.96 -9.09
C HIS A 140 -7.81 -8.59 -9.48
N PHE A 141 -8.99 -8.29 -8.97
CA PHE A 141 -9.63 -7.00 -9.22
C PHE A 141 -8.75 -5.85 -8.72
N TRP A 142 -8.28 -5.93 -7.48
CA TRP A 142 -7.48 -4.85 -6.90
C TRP A 142 -6.12 -4.74 -7.57
N LYS A 143 -5.53 -5.86 -7.97
CA LYS A 143 -4.30 -5.83 -8.75
C LYS A 143 -4.52 -5.10 -10.07
N GLY A 144 -5.65 -5.35 -10.71
CA GLY A 144 -5.98 -4.68 -11.96
C GLY A 144 -6.13 -3.17 -11.81
N VAL A 145 -6.71 -2.74 -10.70
CA VAL A 145 -6.85 -1.30 -10.41
C VAL A 145 -5.48 -0.64 -10.33
N THR A 146 -4.55 -1.25 -9.62
CA THR A 146 -3.20 -0.74 -9.48
C THR A 146 -2.46 -0.74 -10.82
N GLU A 147 -2.58 -1.83 -11.56
CA GLU A 147 -1.90 -1.95 -12.85
C GLU A 147 -2.36 -0.87 -13.83
N LYS A 148 -3.66 -0.59 -13.84
CA LYS A 148 -4.18 0.48 -14.68
C LYS A 148 -3.64 1.84 -14.26
N HIS A 149 -3.54 2.06 -12.97
CA HIS A 149 -3.01 3.30 -12.45
C HIS A 149 -1.54 3.49 -12.85
N ILE A 150 -0.74 2.44 -12.73
CA ILE A 150 0.67 2.50 -13.10
C ILE A 150 0.82 2.72 -14.61
N ALA A 151 0.04 2.03 -15.41
CA ALA A 151 0.08 2.21 -16.86
C ALA A 151 -0.30 3.63 -17.26
N SER A 152 -1.31 4.18 -16.61
CA SER A 152 -1.73 5.54 -16.88
C SER A 152 -0.63 6.55 -16.54
N ARG A 153 0.05 6.34 -15.44
CA ARG A 153 1.16 7.21 -15.07
C ARG A 153 2.31 7.12 -16.06
N LYS A 154 2.61 5.94 -16.55
CA LYS A 154 3.68 5.76 -17.54
C LYS A 154 3.36 6.47 -18.83
N GLN A 155 2.09 6.43 -19.25
CA GLN A 155 1.70 7.10 -20.47
C GLN A 155 1.83 8.62 -20.37
N ASN A 156 1.60 9.16 -19.20
CA ASN A 156 1.68 10.59 -19.01
C ASN A 156 3.05 11.10 -18.63
N ALA A 157 3.92 10.19 -18.25
CA ALA A 157 5.22 10.56 -17.74
C ALA A 157 6.05 11.39 -18.67
N PRO A 158 6.11 11.07 -19.96
CA PRO A 158 7.01 11.82 -20.83
C PRO A 158 6.69 13.28 -20.88
N ALA A 159 5.49 13.58 -20.84
CA ALA A 159 5.12 14.95 -21.00
C ALA A 159 5.59 15.74 -19.83
N VAL A 160 5.83 15.16 -18.77
CA VAL A 160 6.10 15.90 -17.73
C VAL A 160 7.38 15.77 -17.21
N ALA A 161 7.90 14.93 -17.60
CA ALA A 161 9.14 14.72 -17.27
C ALA A 161 9.64 15.67 -16.40
N ASP A 162 9.57 16.32 -16.28
CA ASP A 162 10.21 17.13 -15.65
C ASP A 162 9.60 17.66 -14.60
N THR A 163 9.16 17.83 -14.46
CA THR A 163 8.73 18.41 -13.64
C THR A 163 8.31 18.02 -12.54
N THR A 164 8.46 18.10 -12.72
CA THR A 164 8.24 17.96 -11.86
C THR A 164 7.83 17.72 -10.90
N SER A 165 7.72 17.90 -11.08
CA SER A 165 7.39 17.70 -10.38
C SER A 165 6.74 17.33 -9.70
N ASN A 166 6.59 17.43 -9.94
CA ASN A 166 6.05 17.22 -9.41
C ASN A 166 5.67 16.70 -8.65
N GLY A 167 5.80 16.75 -8.63
CA GLY A 167 5.69 16.39 -8.05
C GLY A 167 5.12 16.12 -7.40
N SER A 168 5.00 16.51 -7.46
CA SER A 168 4.44 16.25 -6.93
C SER A 168 3.61 15.77 -6.67
N GLU A 169 3.42 15.87 -7.07
CA GLU A 169 2.65 15.36 -6.96
C GLU A 169 2.40 14.50 -6.63
N ALA A 170 2.69 14.51 -6.64
CA ALA A 170 2.62 13.66 -6.50
C ALA A 170 2.33 13.01 -5.90
N ASN A 171 2.58 13.22 -5.60
CA ASN A 171 2.35 12.59 -4.92
C ASN A 171 1.32 12.31 -4.39
N VAL A 172 0.98 12.98 -4.89
CA VAL A 172 -0.14 12.79 -4.39
C VAL A 172 -0.63 11.58 -4.50
N PRO A 173 -0.92 11.03 -3.66
CA PRO A 173 -1.09 9.70 -3.62
C PRO A 173 -2.25 9.17 -4.28
N PHE A 174 -2.96 9.79 -4.87
CA PHE A 174 -4.02 9.15 -5.60
C PHE A 174 -4.74 10.02 -6.48
#